data_d97774b7b742b3a2f9a0820fed1d1761
#
_entry.id   d97774b7b742b3a2f9a0820fed1d1761
#
_cell.length_a   1.000
_cell.length_b   1.000
_cell.length_c   1.000
_cell.angle_alpha   90.00
_cell.angle_beta   90.00
_cell.angle_gamma   90.00
#
_symmetry.space_group_name_H-M   'P 1'
#
loop_
_entity.id
_entity.type
_entity.pdbx_description
1 polymer ?
#
loop_
_entity_poly.entity_id
_entity_poly.type
_entity_poly.pdbx_seq_one_letter_code
_entity_poly.pdbx_strand_id
1 'polypeptide(L)'
;MQRLIDELTFYSKIDTNRIPYNFRKINVSDYFGDCAEEVGLDLGAKNIVFQYANYVDEQVMVIADPEQIRRVVNNIISNSCKYFDKSQCFINMRIKDVGDFIQVEIEDNGKGIATKDIPYIFDRFYRTDSSRNSAKGGSGIGLSIVRKILEDHGGKVWASSKEGTGTVVYFVLRKYQENVQNVESAEADNTDEKIKETKAKETKVKEAKTKEQKVTKESGTGKVVFTQDNSSKNSTHIMQMRGKERKE
;
A
#
# COMPACT_ATOMS: atom_id res chain seq x y z
N MET A 1 23.11 4.69 22.16
CA MET A 1 24.04 5.58 21.38
C MET A 1 23.92 5.31 19.88
N GLN A 2 23.93 4.06 19.41
CA GLN A 2 23.85 3.69 17.99
C GLN A 2 22.63 4.32 17.28
N ARG A 3 21.43 4.21 17.86
CA ARG A 3 20.19 4.76 17.28
C ARG A 3 20.27 6.27 16.98
N LEU A 4 20.93 7.05 17.83
CA LEU A 4 21.09 8.49 17.63
C LEU A 4 22.04 8.80 16.46
N ILE A 5 23.09 8.00 16.32
CA ILE A 5 24.06 8.11 15.21
C ILE A 5 23.34 7.76 13.90
N ASP A 6 22.52 6.71 13.90
CA ASP A 6 21.76 6.28 12.73
C ASP A 6 20.70 7.34 12.33
N GLU A 7 20.01 7.94 13.31
CA GLU A 7 19.08 9.05 13.09
C GLU A 7 19.80 10.29 12.50
N LEU A 8 20.97 10.67 13.03
CA LEU A 8 21.76 11.80 12.55
C LEU A 8 22.36 11.54 11.17
N THR A 9 22.86 10.33 10.91
CA THR A 9 23.42 9.94 9.61
C THR A 9 22.31 9.93 8.54
N PHE A 10 21.16 9.38 8.86
CA PHE A 10 20.01 9.41 7.97
C PHE A 10 19.56 10.84 7.71
N TYR A 11 19.53 11.67 8.76
CA TYR A 11 19.19 13.07 8.66
C TYR A 11 20.15 13.83 7.74
N SER A 12 21.45 13.62 7.86
CA SER A 12 22.44 14.24 6.96
C SER A 12 22.22 13.84 5.48
N LYS A 13 21.77 12.61 5.22
CA LYS A 13 21.40 12.16 3.88
C LYS A 13 20.11 12.83 3.38
N ILE A 14 19.14 13.06 4.27
CA ILE A 14 17.91 13.80 3.98
C ILE A 14 18.22 15.24 3.54
N ASP A 15 19.03 15.93 4.31
CA ASP A 15 19.34 17.37 4.11
C ASP A 15 20.09 17.62 2.79
N THR A 16 20.82 16.61 2.31
CA THR A 16 21.53 16.66 1.03
C THR A 16 20.73 16.11 -0.15
N ASN A 17 19.44 15.80 0.02
CA ASN A 17 18.59 15.15 -1.00
C ASN A 17 19.21 13.82 -1.56
N ARG A 18 19.99 13.11 -0.75
CA ARG A 18 20.74 11.92 -1.14
C ARG A 18 20.13 10.61 -0.64
N ILE A 19 18.85 10.60 -0.27
CA ILE A 19 18.18 9.33 0.02
C ILE A 19 17.85 8.68 -1.31
N PRO A 20 18.44 7.55 -1.65
CA PRO A 20 18.01 6.77 -2.79
C PRO A 20 16.70 6.09 -2.42
N TYR A 21 15.57 6.72 -2.73
CA TYR A 21 14.26 6.09 -2.55
C TYR A 21 14.07 4.95 -3.55
N ASN A 22 13.53 3.84 -3.08
CA ASN A 22 13.13 2.71 -3.92
C ASN A 22 11.61 2.71 -4.06
N PHE A 23 11.08 3.62 -4.88
CA PHE A 23 9.66 3.71 -5.14
C PHE A 23 9.16 2.49 -5.91
N ARG A 24 8.09 1.87 -5.40
CA ARG A 24 7.40 0.77 -6.07
C ARG A 24 5.90 0.84 -5.83
N LYS A 25 5.13 0.19 -6.68
CA LYS A 25 3.69 0.01 -6.51
C LYS A 25 3.46 -0.99 -5.38
N ILE A 26 2.75 -0.60 -4.34
CA ILE A 26 2.42 -1.43 -3.19
C ILE A 26 0.91 -1.45 -2.96
N ASN A 27 0.38 -2.61 -2.58
CA ASN A 27 -0.98 -2.75 -2.14
C ASN A 27 -1.14 -2.17 -0.74
N VAL A 28 -2.13 -1.30 -0.54
CA VAL A 28 -2.34 -0.60 0.73
C VAL A 28 -2.76 -1.55 1.83
N SER A 29 -3.71 -2.44 1.55
CA SER A 29 -4.27 -3.37 2.54
C SER A 29 -3.22 -4.36 3.04
N ASP A 30 -2.48 -4.99 2.13
CA ASP A 30 -1.43 -5.96 2.46
C ASP A 30 -0.31 -5.28 3.24
N TYR A 31 0.19 -4.16 2.72
CA TYR A 31 1.34 -3.49 3.31
C TYR A 31 1.07 -2.96 4.73
N PHE A 32 -0.06 -2.29 4.93
CA PHE A 32 -0.39 -1.78 6.27
C PHE A 32 -0.88 -2.89 7.21
N GLY A 33 -1.42 -4.00 6.68
CA GLY A 33 -1.69 -5.22 7.41
C GLY A 33 -0.41 -5.80 8.01
N ASP A 34 0.61 -6.03 7.19
CA ASP A 34 1.94 -6.51 7.63
C ASP A 34 2.58 -5.57 8.66
N CYS A 35 2.51 -4.25 8.42
CA CYS A 35 2.98 -3.26 9.38
C CYS A 35 2.24 -3.34 10.72
N ALA A 36 0.92 -3.56 10.69
CA ALA A 36 0.12 -3.64 11.90
C ALA A 36 0.41 -4.91 12.70
N GLU A 37 0.65 -6.04 12.04
CA GLU A 37 1.06 -7.28 12.73
C GLU A 37 2.38 -7.11 13.46
N GLU A 38 3.41 -6.59 12.78
CA GLU A 38 4.73 -6.34 13.38
C GLU A 38 4.65 -5.40 14.59
N VAL A 39 3.93 -4.28 14.41
CA VAL A 39 3.71 -3.29 15.46
C VAL A 39 2.92 -3.88 16.63
N GLY A 40 1.88 -4.66 16.34
CA GLY A 40 1.03 -5.30 17.34
C GLY A 40 1.82 -6.24 18.26
N LEU A 41 2.75 -7.02 17.70
CA LEU A 41 3.65 -7.89 18.46
C LEU A 41 4.56 -7.07 19.40
N ASP A 42 5.17 -6.01 18.89
CA ASP A 42 6.06 -5.14 19.65
C ASP A 42 5.34 -4.42 20.81
N LEU A 43 4.11 -3.95 20.56
CA LEU A 43 3.30 -3.24 21.54
C LEU A 43 2.73 -4.20 22.59
N GLY A 44 2.31 -5.41 22.18
CA GLY A 44 1.85 -6.46 23.08
C GLY A 44 2.91 -6.86 24.10
N ALA A 45 4.18 -6.97 23.69
CA ALA A 45 5.31 -7.22 24.59
C ALA A 45 5.53 -6.10 25.62
N LYS A 46 5.00 -4.90 25.38
CA LYS A 46 5.06 -3.73 26.28
C LYS A 46 3.76 -3.51 27.05
N ASN A 47 2.79 -4.42 26.99
CA ASN A 47 1.45 -4.30 27.58
C ASN A 47 0.69 -3.05 27.08
N ILE A 48 0.88 -2.66 25.82
CA ILE A 48 0.16 -1.57 25.16
C ILE A 48 -0.92 -2.20 24.27
N VAL A 49 -2.17 -1.79 24.45
CA VAL A 49 -3.28 -2.26 23.61
C VAL A 49 -3.15 -1.63 22.22
N PHE A 50 -3.12 -2.45 21.20
CA PHE A 50 -3.08 -2.01 19.81
C PHE A 50 -4.31 -2.47 19.05
N GLN A 51 -4.90 -1.56 18.26
CA GLN A 51 -6.01 -1.85 17.37
C GLN A 51 -5.69 -1.34 15.97
N TYR A 52 -6.01 -2.16 14.98
CA TYR A 52 -5.86 -1.84 13.57
C TYR A 52 -7.19 -1.97 12.85
N ALA A 53 -7.52 -1.01 12.01
CA ALA A 53 -8.69 -1.07 11.15
C ALA A 53 -8.37 -0.48 9.76
N ASN A 54 -8.69 -1.23 8.72
CA ASN A 54 -8.57 -0.81 7.33
C ASN A 54 -9.96 -0.59 6.73
N TYR A 55 -10.18 0.60 6.18
CA TYR A 55 -11.42 1.01 5.49
C TYR A 55 -11.18 1.33 4.02
N VAL A 56 -10.09 0.82 3.45
CA VAL A 56 -9.71 1.02 2.05
C VAL A 56 -9.96 -0.27 1.29
N ASP A 57 -10.40 -0.14 0.04
CA ASP A 57 -10.61 -1.29 -0.85
C ASP A 57 -9.29 -2.07 -1.06
N GLU A 58 -9.41 -3.40 -1.14
CA GLU A 58 -8.28 -4.32 -1.27
C GLU A 58 -7.44 -4.10 -2.56
N GLN A 59 -8.01 -3.44 -3.56
CA GLN A 59 -7.31 -3.18 -4.84
C GLN A 59 -6.55 -1.86 -4.85
N VAL A 60 -6.68 -1.03 -3.81
CA VAL A 60 -6.04 0.28 -3.78
C VAL A 60 -4.52 0.15 -3.66
N MET A 61 -3.85 0.82 -4.59
CA MET A 61 -2.39 0.84 -4.69
C MET A 61 -1.86 2.25 -4.46
N VAL A 62 -0.63 2.35 -3.97
CA VAL A 62 0.15 3.60 -3.91
C VAL A 62 1.55 3.37 -4.46
N ILE A 63 2.22 4.45 -4.92
CA ILE A 63 3.64 4.41 -5.26
C ILE A 63 4.42 4.95 -4.06
N ALA A 64 5.18 4.10 -3.42
CA ALA A 64 5.94 4.46 -2.23
C ALA A 64 7.21 3.61 -2.08
N ASP A 65 8.14 4.09 -1.26
CA ASP A 65 9.23 3.28 -0.72
C ASP A 65 8.76 2.62 0.58
N PRO A 66 8.53 1.29 0.61
CA PRO A 66 7.96 0.62 1.78
C PRO A 66 8.84 0.71 3.02
N GLU A 67 10.15 0.71 2.87
CA GLU A 67 11.07 0.82 4.01
C GLU A 67 10.96 2.21 4.67
N GLN A 68 10.80 3.25 3.86
CA GLN A 68 10.66 4.60 4.38
C GLN A 68 9.27 4.84 4.99
N ILE A 69 8.20 4.28 4.40
CA ILE A 69 6.87 4.36 5.00
C ILE A 69 6.81 3.55 6.32
N ARG A 70 7.46 2.38 6.40
CA ARG A 70 7.62 1.64 7.66
C ARG A 70 8.34 2.49 8.72
N ARG A 71 9.37 3.23 8.32
CA ARG A 71 10.08 4.17 9.20
C ARG A 71 9.17 5.30 9.69
N VAL A 72 8.27 5.81 8.84
CA VAL A 72 7.25 6.79 9.24
C VAL A 72 6.37 6.23 10.35
N VAL A 73 5.78 5.05 10.14
CA VAL A 73 4.92 4.37 11.13
C VAL A 73 5.67 4.16 12.45
N ASN A 74 6.87 3.60 12.39
CA ASN A 74 7.68 3.30 13.57
C ASN A 74 8.10 4.56 14.35
N ASN A 75 8.39 5.67 13.67
CA ASN A 75 8.72 6.93 14.34
C ASN A 75 7.51 7.51 15.08
N ILE A 76 6.33 7.47 14.48
CA ILE A 76 5.08 7.95 15.11
C ILE A 76 4.77 7.09 16.34
N ILE A 77 4.74 5.76 16.19
CA ILE A 77 4.44 4.81 17.28
C ILE A 77 5.47 4.90 18.41
N SER A 78 6.77 4.96 18.07
CA SER A 78 7.83 5.15 19.06
C SER A 78 7.67 6.46 19.84
N ASN A 79 7.15 7.51 19.17
CA ASN A 79 6.86 8.78 19.82
C ASN A 79 5.69 8.63 20.79
N SER A 80 4.58 8.01 20.38
CA SER A 80 3.44 7.70 21.26
C SER A 80 3.87 6.92 22.49
N CYS A 81 4.67 5.85 22.34
CA CYS A 81 5.18 5.05 23.47
C CYS A 81 6.01 5.84 24.47
N LYS A 82 6.72 6.89 24.02
CA LYS A 82 7.54 7.72 24.93
C LYS A 82 6.72 8.62 25.84
N TYR A 83 5.54 9.01 25.39
CA TYR A 83 4.74 10.03 26.06
C TYR A 83 3.48 9.49 26.72
N PHE A 84 3.42 8.17 26.96
CA PHE A 84 2.39 7.59 27.81
C PHE A 84 2.59 7.99 29.28
N ASP A 85 1.49 8.36 29.92
CA ASP A 85 1.40 8.74 31.33
C ASP A 85 0.23 8.06 32.07
N LYS A 86 -0.51 7.19 31.37
CA LYS A 86 -1.66 6.46 31.91
C LYS A 86 -1.31 5.02 32.24
N SER A 87 -2.06 4.43 33.17
CA SER A 87 -1.90 3.01 33.56
C SER A 87 -2.26 2.05 32.42
N GLN A 88 -3.24 2.41 31.60
CA GLN A 88 -3.60 1.66 30.40
C GLN A 88 -3.31 2.50 29.17
N CYS A 89 -2.36 2.03 28.39
CA CYS A 89 -1.93 2.67 27.15
C CYS A 89 -2.57 1.98 25.97
N PHE A 90 -3.08 2.76 25.00
CA PHE A 90 -3.54 2.21 23.74
C PHE A 90 -3.06 3.02 22.53
N ILE A 91 -2.93 2.33 21.40
CA ILE A 91 -2.68 2.93 20.08
C ILE A 91 -3.70 2.35 19.11
N ASN A 92 -4.38 3.21 18.37
CA ASN A 92 -5.26 2.83 17.26
C ASN A 92 -4.65 3.29 15.94
N MET A 93 -4.54 2.37 14.99
CA MET A 93 -4.10 2.68 13.62
C MET A 93 -5.27 2.43 12.66
N ARG A 94 -5.66 3.45 11.90
CA ARG A 94 -6.75 3.37 10.94
C ARG A 94 -6.31 3.85 9.56
N ILE A 95 -6.71 3.12 8.52
CA ILE A 95 -6.48 3.49 7.13
C ILE A 95 -7.83 3.84 6.50
N LYS A 96 -7.94 5.01 5.88
CA LYS A 96 -9.18 5.52 5.28
C LYS A 96 -8.96 5.96 3.84
N ASP A 97 -9.99 5.79 3.02
CA ASP A 97 -10.06 6.36 1.69
C ASP A 97 -10.52 7.82 1.76
N VAL A 98 -9.76 8.75 1.20
CA VAL A 98 -10.07 10.19 1.19
C VAL A 98 -9.87 10.75 -0.23
N GLY A 99 -10.66 10.26 -1.16
CA GLY A 99 -10.63 10.68 -2.56
C GLY A 99 -9.38 10.21 -3.30
N ASP A 100 -8.52 11.11 -3.76
CA ASP A 100 -7.29 10.74 -4.49
C ASP A 100 -6.17 10.21 -3.56
N PHE A 101 -6.40 10.19 -2.25
CA PHE A 101 -5.42 9.80 -1.26
C PHE A 101 -5.96 8.67 -0.37
N ILE A 102 -5.05 7.91 0.23
CA ILE A 102 -5.31 7.19 1.45
C ILE A 102 -4.86 8.05 2.63
N GLN A 103 -5.59 8.00 3.75
CA GLN A 103 -5.21 8.64 5.01
C GLN A 103 -4.92 7.58 6.05
N VAL A 104 -3.77 7.68 6.68
CA VAL A 104 -3.39 6.88 7.84
C VAL A 104 -3.51 7.73 9.09
N GLU A 105 -4.21 7.21 10.09
CA GLU A 105 -4.40 7.83 11.40
C GLU A 105 -3.74 6.94 12.45
N ILE A 106 -2.86 7.50 13.26
CA ILE A 106 -2.25 6.82 14.41
C ILE A 106 -2.61 7.64 15.65
N GLU A 107 -3.48 7.09 16.48
CA GLU A 107 -4.03 7.70 17.68
C GLU A 107 -3.45 7.05 18.92
N ASP A 108 -3.04 7.85 19.89
CA ASP A 108 -2.63 7.41 21.22
C ASP A 108 -3.43 8.13 22.32
N ASN A 109 -3.48 7.52 23.50
CA ASN A 109 -4.05 8.12 24.70
C ASN A 109 -2.98 8.67 25.65
N GLY A 110 -1.83 9.08 25.16
CA GLY A 110 -0.76 9.66 25.96
C GLY A 110 -1.11 11.01 26.56
N LYS A 111 -0.10 11.71 27.07
CA LYS A 111 -0.27 13.02 27.73
C LYS A 111 -0.81 14.14 26.84
N GLY A 112 -0.81 13.92 25.52
CA GLY A 112 -1.19 14.96 24.56
C GLY A 112 -0.13 16.06 24.41
N ILE A 113 -0.45 17.05 23.57
CA ILE A 113 0.42 18.17 23.19
C ILE A 113 -0.36 19.45 23.36
N ALA A 114 0.26 20.45 23.99
CA ALA A 114 -0.33 21.78 24.13
C ALA A 114 -0.57 22.41 22.76
N THR A 115 -1.70 23.10 22.58
CA THR A 115 -2.10 23.70 21.30
C THR A 115 -1.04 24.58 20.70
N LYS A 116 -0.30 25.33 21.52
CA LYS A 116 0.80 26.21 21.11
C LYS A 116 1.97 25.46 20.45
N ASP A 117 2.16 24.19 20.82
CA ASP A 117 3.29 23.37 20.36
C ASP A 117 2.97 22.58 19.08
N ILE A 118 1.68 22.30 18.80
CA ILE A 118 1.23 21.47 17.67
C ILE A 118 1.82 21.94 16.31
N PRO A 119 1.89 23.24 15.98
CA PRO A 119 2.44 23.68 14.70
C PRO A 119 3.93 23.36 14.51
N TYR A 120 4.66 23.13 15.58
CA TYR A 120 6.12 23.00 15.57
C TYR A 120 6.62 21.56 15.79
N ILE A 121 5.76 20.61 16.13
CA ILE A 121 6.20 19.24 16.49
C ILE A 121 6.89 18.48 15.34
N PHE A 122 6.69 18.92 14.10
CA PHE A 122 7.35 18.37 12.92
C PHE A 122 8.61 19.17 12.52
N ASP A 123 8.93 20.24 13.25
CA ASP A 123 10.13 21.02 13.00
C ASP A 123 11.37 20.33 13.60
N ARG A 124 12.50 20.61 12.99
CA ARG A 124 13.79 20.02 13.35
C ARG A 124 14.20 20.42 14.76
N PHE A 125 14.63 19.44 15.55
CA PHE A 125 15.11 19.64 16.92
C PHE A 125 14.06 20.24 17.88
N TYR A 126 12.82 20.41 17.41
CA TYR A 126 11.76 20.91 18.25
C TYR A 126 11.42 19.91 19.35
N ARG A 127 11.32 20.41 20.57
CA ARG A 127 10.90 19.68 21.75
C ARG A 127 10.11 20.59 22.66
N THR A 128 8.97 20.13 23.15
CA THR A 128 8.20 20.84 24.16
C THR A 128 9.02 21.02 25.45
N ASP A 129 8.78 22.08 26.22
CA ASP A 129 9.50 22.33 27.48
C ASP A 129 9.41 21.15 28.44
N SER A 130 8.22 20.53 28.54
CA SER A 130 8.00 19.33 29.36
C SER A 130 8.80 18.11 28.87
N SER A 131 9.11 18.02 27.59
CA SER A 131 9.91 16.91 27.02
C SER A 131 11.42 17.13 27.17
N ARG A 132 11.89 18.38 27.28
CA ARG A 132 13.30 18.71 27.50
C ARG A 132 13.81 18.19 28.84
N ASN A 133 12.95 18.26 29.85
CA ASN A 133 13.28 17.85 31.23
C ASN A 133 13.02 16.36 31.50
N SER A 134 12.51 15.58 30.53
CA SER A 134 12.23 14.17 30.74
C SER A 134 13.47 13.31 30.54
N ALA A 135 13.74 12.41 31.48
CA ALA A 135 14.80 11.39 31.37
C ALA A 135 14.57 10.42 30.20
N LYS A 136 13.38 10.41 29.62
CA LYS A 136 12.99 9.56 28.47
C LYS A 136 13.58 10.01 27.12
N GLY A 137 14.44 11.02 27.10
CA GLY A 137 15.26 11.53 26.01
C GLY A 137 14.75 11.34 24.57
N GLY A 138 14.92 12.35 23.72
CA GLY A 138 14.64 12.23 22.30
C GLY A 138 15.44 13.27 21.52
N SER A 139 15.89 12.95 20.32
CA SER A 139 16.68 13.86 19.46
C SER A 139 15.90 15.07 18.96
N GLY A 140 14.55 15.00 18.95
CA GLY A 140 13.70 15.99 18.28
C GLY A 140 13.75 15.89 16.74
N ILE A 141 14.31 14.77 16.22
CA ILE A 141 14.50 14.57 14.79
C ILE A 141 13.41 13.62 14.21
N GLY A 142 12.85 12.73 15.00
CA GLY A 142 11.97 11.66 14.53
C GLY A 142 10.77 12.14 13.72
N LEU A 143 10.02 13.15 14.20
CA LEU A 143 8.85 13.67 13.49
C LEU A 143 9.26 14.56 12.28
N SER A 144 10.40 15.21 12.31
CA SER A 144 10.89 15.93 11.13
C SER A 144 11.32 14.99 10.00
N ILE A 145 11.83 13.78 10.35
CA ILE A 145 12.06 12.70 9.38
C ILE A 145 10.73 12.24 8.78
N VAL A 146 9.69 12.03 9.60
CA VAL A 146 8.34 11.68 9.14
C VAL A 146 7.84 12.68 8.10
N ARG A 147 7.90 13.98 8.42
CA ARG A 147 7.49 15.05 7.51
C ARG A 147 8.24 15.00 6.19
N LYS A 148 9.57 14.90 6.22
CA LYS A 148 10.39 14.89 5.01
C LYS A 148 10.10 13.66 4.13
N ILE A 149 10.02 12.47 4.71
CA ILE A 149 9.70 11.25 3.94
C ILE A 149 8.35 11.42 3.24
N LEU A 150 7.32 11.90 3.95
CA LEU A 150 5.99 12.04 3.38
C LEU A 150 5.92 13.13 2.31
N GLU A 151 6.61 14.26 2.49
CA GLU A 151 6.74 15.32 1.47
C GLU A 151 7.42 14.78 0.21
N ASP A 152 8.49 13.98 0.34
CA ASP A 152 9.18 13.35 -0.80
C ASP A 152 8.32 12.29 -1.51
N HIS A 153 7.31 11.73 -0.82
CA HIS A 153 6.29 10.84 -1.38
C HIS A 153 5.07 11.58 -1.94
N GLY A 154 5.11 12.93 -2.00
CA GLY A 154 3.97 13.75 -2.46
C GLY A 154 2.79 13.75 -1.48
N GLY A 155 3.00 13.33 -0.24
CA GLY A 155 2.02 13.30 0.83
C GLY A 155 2.12 14.51 1.76
N LYS A 156 1.36 14.45 2.85
CA LYS A 156 1.36 15.45 3.94
C LYS A 156 1.22 14.77 5.28
N VAL A 157 1.67 15.46 6.36
CA VAL A 157 1.50 15.02 7.74
C VAL A 157 0.98 16.18 8.58
N TRP A 158 0.10 15.89 9.55
CA TRP A 158 -0.36 16.83 10.56
C TRP A 158 -0.78 16.08 11.82
N ALA A 159 -1.09 16.80 12.87
CA ALA A 159 -1.55 16.22 14.12
C ALA A 159 -2.73 17.02 14.69
N SER A 160 -3.57 16.30 15.45
CA SER A 160 -4.56 16.85 16.35
C SER A 160 -4.28 16.30 17.75
N SER A 161 -4.28 17.15 18.75
CA SER A 161 -3.96 16.72 20.10
C SER A 161 -4.68 17.58 21.14
N LYS A 162 -4.98 16.96 22.27
CA LYS A 162 -5.49 17.64 23.44
C LYS A 162 -4.69 17.18 24.66
N GLU A 163 -4.14 18.13 25.39
CA GLU A 163 -3.39 17.89 26.63
C GLU A 163 -4.21 17.07 27.63
N GLY A 164 -3.62 16.03 28.22
CA GLY A 164 -4.26 15.09 29.11
C GLY A 164 -5.15 14.04 28.43
N THR A 165 -5.40 14.14 27.13
CA THR A 165 -6.27 13.21 26.40
C THR A 165 -5.46 12.26 25.51
N GLY A 166 -4.61 12.80 24.62
CA GLY A 166 -3.80 12.04 23.69
C GLY A 166 -3.53 12.80 22.39
N THR A 167 -2.96 12.11 21.42
CA THR A 167 -2.58 12.68 20.12
C THR A 167 -3.04 11.77 18.99
N VAL A 168 -3.48 12.37 17.89
CA VAL A 168 -3.68 11.69 16.61
C VAL A 168 -2.74 12.32 15.59
N VAL A 169 -1.89 11.50 15.01
CA VAL A 169 -1.04 11.88 13.88
C VAL A 169 -1.68 11.34 12.62
N TYR A 170 -1.85 12.21 11.64
CA TYR A 170 -2.42 11.90 10.33
C TYR A 170 -1.37 12.06 9.26
N PHE A 171 -1.38 11.16 8.28
CA PHE A 171 -0.66 11.39 7.04
C PHE A 171 -1.43 10.84 5.83
N VAL A 172 -1.10 11.35 4.65
CA VAL A 172 -1.72 10.92 3.39
C VAL A 172 -0.67 10.47 2.39
N LEU A 173 -1.02 9.46 1.60
CA LEU A 173 -0.29 9.03 0.41
C LEU A 173 -1.22 9.05 -0.78
N ARG A 174 -0.73 9.50 -1.94
CA ARG A 174 -1.53 9.56 -3.15
C ARG A 174 -1.77 8.15 -3.69
N LYS A 175 -3.03 7.87 -4.05
CA LYS A 175 -3.40 6.61 -4.71
C LYS A 175 -2.78 6.54 -6.10
N TYR A 176 -2.32 5.36 -6.48
CA TYR A 176 -1.92 5.09 -7.84
C TYR A 176 -3.17 5.00 -8.71
N GLN A 177 -3.19 5.79 -9.78
CA GLN A 177 -4.22 5.74 -10.81
C GLN A 177 -3.55 5.26 -12.10
N GLU A 178 -4.06 4.18 -12.68
CA GLU A 178 -3.65 3.79 -14.03
C GLU A 178 -4.16 4.85 -15.00
N ASN A 179 -3.26 5.44 -15.79
CA ASN A 179 -3.65 6.31 -16.88
C ASN A 179 -4.33 5.46 -17.94
N VAL A 180 -5.65 5.50 -18.00
CA VAL A 180 -6.48 4.78 -18.98
C VAL A 180 -6.10 5.17 -20.44
N GLN A 181 -5.45 6.31 -20.64
CA GLN A 181 -5.00 6.76 -21.97
C GLN A 181 -3.91 5.88 -22.63
N ASN A 182 -3.17 5.06 -21.83
CA ASN A 182 -2.18 4.15 -22.41
C ASN A 182 -2.75 2.77 -22.76
N VAL A 183 -3.96 2.43 -22.29
CA VAL A 183 -4.58 1.13 -22.60
C VAL A 183 -5.27 1.19 -23.95
N GLU A 184 -5.89 2.32 -24.31
CA GLU A 184 -6.52 2.49 -25.63
C GLU A 184 -5.50 2.48 -26.79
N SER A 185 -4.28 3.00 -26.57
CA SER A 185 -3.22 2.94 -27.60
C SER A 185 -2.58 1.55 -27.71
N ALA A 186 -2.49 0.79 -26.64
CA ALA A 186 -1.96 -0.58 -26.65
C ALA A 186 -2.98 -1.60 -27.19
N GLU A 187 -4.28 -1.39 -26.95
CA GLU A 187 -5.34 -2.23 -27.52
C GLU A 187 -5.58 -1.91 -29.01
N ALA A 188 -5.41 -0.66 -29.46
CA ALA A 188 -5.49 -0.28 -30.85
C ALA A 188 -4.35 -0.90 -31.67
N ASP A 189 -3.10 -0.90 -31.18
CA ASP A 189 -1.96 -1.53 -31.85
C ASP A 189 -2.10 -3.07 -31.93
N ASN A 190 -2.62 -3.71 -30.85
CA ASN A 190 -2.87 -5.15 -30.86
C ASN A 190 -4.04 -5.57 -31.78
N THR A 191 -5.01 -4.67 -32.01
CA THR A 191 -6.13 -4.93 -32.92
C THR A 191 -5.68 -4.83 -34.35
N ASP A 192 -4.83 -3.88 -34.68
CA ASP A 192 -4.29 -3.71 -36.06
C ASP A 192 -3.32 -4.85 -36.44
N GLU A 193 -2.50 -5.37 -35.51
CA GLU A 193 -1.68 -6.54 -35.78
C GLU A 193 -2.53 -7.82 -35.97
N LYS A 194 -3.54 -8.05 -35.14
CA LYS A 194 -4.47 -9.18 -35.32
C LYS A 194 -5.26 -9.11 -36.62
N ILE A 195 -5.69 -7.92 -37.01
CA ILE A 195 -6.41 -7.72 -38.30
C ILE A 195 -5.47 -7.97 -39.49
N LYS A 196 -4.20 -7.57 -39.42
CA LYS A 196 -3.18 -7.85 -40.45
C LYS A 196 -2.86 -9.34 -40.56
N GLU A 197 -2.71 -10.04 -39.43
CA GLU A 197 -2.49 -11.50 -39.41
C GLU A 197 -3.69 -12.27 -39.94
N THR A 198 -4.92 -11.86 -39.61
CA THR A 198 -6.14 -12.52 -40.07
C THR A 198 -6.31 -12.33 -41.58
N LYS A 199 -6.08 -11.13 -42.12
CA LYS A 199 -6.11 -10.85 -43.56
C LYS A 199 -5.02 -11.61 -44.31
N ALA A 200 -3.82 -11.75 -43.75
CA ALA A 200 -2.74 -12.53 -44.34
C ALA A 200 -3.05 -14.04 -44.38
N LYS A 201 -3.73 -14.57 -43.38
CA LYS A 201 -4.19 -15.97 -43.34
C LYS A 201 -5.32 -16.22 -44.34
N GLU A 202 -6.28 -15.32 -44.45
CA GLU A 202 -7.37 -15.42 -45.46
C GLU A 202 -6.86 -15.37 -46.90
N THR A 203 -5.85 -14.52 -47.19
CA THR A 203 -5.24 -14.43 -48.50
C THR A 203 -4.52 -15.74 -48.85
N LYS A 204 -3.75 -16.32 -47.93
CA LYS A 204 -3.08 -17.63 -48.12
C LYS A 204 -4.06 -18.78 -48.32
N VAL A 205 -5.21 -18.76 -47.61
CA VAL A 205 -6.27 -19.79 -47.77
C VAL A 205 -6.97 -19.65 -49.13
N LYS A 206 -7.18 -18.44 -49.63
CA LYS A 206 -7.75 -18.24 -50.97
C LYS A 206 -6.79 -18.68 -52.09
N GLU A 207 -5.50 -18.41 -51.95
CA GLU A 207 -4.50 -18.88 -52.93
C GLU A 207 -4.33 -20.42 -52.89
N ALA A 208 -4.42 -21.04 -51.72
CA ALA A 208 -4.38 -22.50 -51.60
C ALA A 208 -5.63 -23.17 -52.24
N LYS A 209 -6.83 -22.61 -52.00
CA LYS A 209 -8.08 -23.13 -52.61
C LYS A 209 -8.09 -22.95 -54.14
N THR A 210 -7.46 -21.90 -54.67
CA THR A 210 -7.37 -21.70 -56.15
C THR A 210 -6.38 -22.68 -56.78
N LYS A 211 -5.35 -23.15 -56.06
CA LYS A 211 -4.44 -24.20 -56.51
C LYS A 211 -5.05 -25.59 -56.43
N GLU A 212 -5.87 -25.89 -55.41
CA GLU A 212 -6.56 -27.18 -55.30
C GLU A 212 -7.68 -27.36 -56.35
N GLN A 213 -8.38 -26.31 -56.74
CA GLN A 213 -9.39 -26.39 -57.80
C GLN A 213 -8.81 -26.66 -59.20
N LYS A 214 -7.49 -26.49 -59.39
CA LYS A 214 -6.81 -26.87 -60.65
C LYS A 214 -6.32 -28.30 -60.72
N VAL A 215 -6.25 -29.01 -59.56
CA VAL A 215 -5.73 -30.38 -59.47
C VAL A 215 -6.84 -31.43 -59.40
N THR A 216 -8.09 -31.06 -59.02
CA THR A 216 -9.21 -32.02 -58.83
C THR A 216 -10.14 -32.11 -60.06
N LYS A 217 -9.60 -32.08 -61.25
CA LYS A 217 -10.37 -32.49 -62.47
C LYS A 217 -10.08 -33.94 -62.89
N GLU A 218 -9.31 -34.68 -62.11
CA GLU A 218 -9.08 -36.08 -62.38
C GLU A 218 -9.15 -36.88 -61.06
N SER A 219 -10.09 -37.83 -61.02
CA SER A 219 -10.31 -38.96 -60.13
C SER A 219 -11.36 -38.78 -59.02
N GLY A 220 -12.36 -39.63 -59.18
CA GLY A 220 -13.55 -39.73 -58.36
C GLY A 220 -13.44 -40.74 -57.21
N THR A 221 -14.55 -40.80 -56.47
CA THR A 221 -15.05 -41.82 -55.57
C THR A 221 -14.52 -41.85 -54.12
N GLY A 222 -15.50 -41.82 -53.20
CA GLY A 222 -15.37 -42.43 -51.86
C GLY A 222 -15.93 -41.63 -50.67
N LYS A 223 -17.17 -41.93 -50.28
CA LYS A 223 -17.84 -41.53 -49.02
C LYS A 223 -17.10 -42.01 -47.77
N VAL A 224 -17.16 -41.25 -46.69
CA VAL A 224 -17.61 -41.69 -45.33
C VAL A 224 -17.87 -40.51 -44.41
N VAL A 225 -18.98 -40.53 -43.67
CA VAL A 225 -19.51 -39.61 -42.65
C VAL A 225 -19.06 -40.10 -41.28
N PHE A 226 -18.71 -39.21 -40.36
CA PHE A 226 -18.93 -39.39 -38.94
C PHE A 226 -19.08 -38.05 -38.21
N THR A 227 -20.22 -37.92 -37.55
CA THR A 227 -20.57 -36.91 -36.52
C THR A 227 -20.10 -37.37 -35.16
N GLN A 228 -19.70 -36.46 -34.28
CA GLN A 228 -20.01 -36.53 -32.85
C GLN A 228 -19.83 -35.18 -32.14
N ASP A 229 -20.95 -34.80 -31.51
CA ASP A 229 -21.08 -33.79 -30.47
C ASP A 229 -20.33 -34.17 -29.17
N ASN A 230 -19.93 -33.18 -28.38
CA ASN A 230 -20.21 -33.21 -26.94
C ASN A 230 -20.03 -31.84 -26.25
N SER A 231 -21.13 -31.51 -25.65
CA SER A 231 -21.38 -30.35 -24.76
C SER A 231 -21.00 -30.65 -23.31
N SER A 232 -20.87 -29.56 -22.55
CA SER A 232 -21.12 -29.39 -21.08
C SER A 232 -20.03 -29.85 -20.11
N LYS A 233 -19.70 -29.10 -19.08
CA LYS A 233 -20.47 -28.65 -17.92
C LYS A 233 -19.65 -27.72 -16.98
N ASN A 234 -20.28 -26.69 -16.51
CA ASN A 234 -19.93 -25.90 -15.31
C ASN A 234 -19.94 -26.78 -14.04
N SER A 235 -19.03 -26.46 -13.10
CA SER A 235 -19.24 -26.86 -11.71
C SER A 235 -18.58 -25.80 -10.76
N THR A 236 -19.46 -25.09 -10.12
CA THR A 236 -19.22 -24.19 -8.99
C THR A 236 -18.90 -25.02 -7.74
N HIS A 237 -17.81 -24.70 -7.03
CA HIS A 237 -17.55 -25.28 -5.71
C HIS A 237 -17.60 -24.20 -4.65
N ILE A 238 -18.66 -24.27 -3.83
CA ILE A 238 -18.83 -23.49 -2.60
C ILE A 238 -18.26 -24.34 -1.45
N MET A 239 -17.27 -23.79 -0.75
CA MET A 239 -16.79 -24.39 0.50
C MET A 239 -17.36 -23.62 1.69
N GLN A 240 -18.31 -24.23 2.40
CA GLN A 240 -18.76 -23.82 3.73
C GLN A 240 -17.80 -24.37 4.79
N MET A 241 -17.22 -23.49 5.59
CA MET A 241 -16.56 -23.90 6.83
C MET A 241 -17.53 -23.78 8.01
N ARG A 242 -17.83 -24.92 8.61
CA ARG A 242 -18.60 -25.03 9.86
C ARG A 242 -17.70 -24.76 11.06
N GLY A 243 -18.12 -23.83 11.93
CA GLY A 243 -17.58 -23.66 13.26
C GLY A 243 -17.85 -24.88 14.15
N LYS A 244 -16.88 -25.23 14.96
CA LYS A 244 -17.05 -26.16 16.10
C LYS A 244 -16.97 -25.35 17.38
N GLU A 245 -18.11 -25.22 18.03
CA GLU A 245 -18.19 -24.92 19.47
C GLU A 245 -17.56 -26.05 20.27
N ARG A 246 -16.77 -25.72 21.26
CA ARG A 246 -16.49 -26.60 22.42
C ARG A 246 -16.96 -25.89 23.68
N LYS A 247 -17.92 -26.57 24.32
CA LYS A 247 -18.24 -26.42 25.73
C LYS A 247 -17.22 -27.22 26.53
N GLU A 248 -16.65 -26.60 27.53
CA GLU A 248 -16.55 -27.04 28.93
C GLU A 248 -15.80 -25.95 29.70
#